data_7474c1e2af5ff02e011ccd8b73814081
#
_entry.id   7474c1e2af5ff02e011ccd8b73814081
#
_cell.length_a   1.000
_cell.length_b   1.000
_cell.length_c   1.000
_cell.angle_alpha   90.00
_cell.angle_beta   90.00
_cell.angle_gamma   90.00
#
_symmetry.space_group_name_H-M   'P 1'
#
loop_
_entity.id
_entity.type
_entity.pdbx_description
1 polymer ?
#
loop_
_entity_poly.entity_id
_entity_poly.type
_entity_poly.pdbx_seq_one_letter_code
_entity_poly.pdbx_strand_id
1 'polypeptide(L)'
;MPKERKKVLCMDAQRHAEYYGMQRTFDELYAKSKAGETFTGLMELVLSPDNIMLAYRNIKTNTGSYTAGTDKQNIGDIGRLPLAEVIGKVKKIVTGSEHGYRPKPVRRKEIPKPNGKTRPLGIPCIWDRLVQQCIKQILEPICEAKFSNNSYGFRPNRSVEHAISRTYSLLQRAHLHYVLEIDIKEIG
;
A
#
# COMPACT_ATOMS: atom_id res chain seq x y z
N MET A 1 -16.03 2.04 -31.02
CA MET A 1 -15.60 3.05 -30.05
C MET A 1 -15.62 2.43 -28.68
N PRO A 2 -14.48 2.26 -27.96
CA PRO A 2 -14.50 1.73 -26.60
C PRO A 2 -15.17 2.76 -25.69
N LYS A 3 -16.18 2.35 -24.92
CA LYS A 3 -16.79 3.18 -23.89
C LYS A 3 -15.74 3.53 -22.84
N GLU A 4 -15.36 4.80 -22.72
CA GLU A 4 -14.61 5.33 -21.59
C GLU A 4 -15.33 4.95 -20.29
N ARG A 5 -14.77 4.00 -19.56
CA ARG A 5 -15.16 3.80 -18.16
C ARG A 5 -14.65 5.03 -17.40
N LYS A 6 -15.53 5.98 -17.10
CA LYS A 6 -15.27 7.03 -16.13
C LYS A 6 -14.74 6.32 -14.87
N LYS A 7 -13.45 6.50 -14.56
CA LYS A 7 -12.84 6.05 -13.31
C LYS A 7 -13.50 6.86 -12.20
N VAL A 8 -14.54 6.29 -11.59
CA VAL A 8 -15.11 6.85 -10.37
C VAL A 8 -13.99 6.82 -9.34
N LEU A 9 -13.64 7.98 -8.76
CA LEU A 9 -12.75 8.08 -7.61
C LEU A 9 -13.14 6.97 -6.63
N CYS A 10 -12.15 6.26 -6.07
CA CYS A 10 -12.40 5.11 -5.21
C CYS A 10 -13.02 5.58 -3.89
N MET A 11 -14.31 5.92 -3.93
CA MET A 11 -15.09 6.38 -2.76
C MET A 11 -15.16 5.32 -1.66
N ASP A 12 -14.95 4.04 -2.00
CA ASP A 12 -14.98 2.96 -1.02
C ASP A 12 -13.81 3.03 -0.03
N ALA A 13 -12.62 3.42 -0.47
CA ALA A 13 -11.46 3.58 0.40
C ALA A 13 -11.67 4.71 1.41
N GLN A 14 -12.20 5.85 0.97
CA GLN A 14 -12.53 6.98 1.85
C GLN A 14 -13.63 6.60 2.84
N ARG A 15 -14.73 5.99 2.40
CA ARG A 15 -15.80 5.53 3.27
C ARG A 15 -15.31 4.55 4.33
N HIS A 16 -14.38 3.67 3.99
CA HIS A 16 -13.80 2.76 4.97
C HIS A 16 -12.97 3.51 6.02
N ALA A 17 -12.15 4.48 5.61
CA ALA A 17 -11.37 5.29 6.53
C ALA A 17 -12.26 6.12 7.48
N GLU A 18 -13.33 6.72 6.97
CA GLU A 18 -14.33 7.45 7.74
C GLU A 18 -15.06 6.52 8.74
N TYR A 19 -15.48 5.35 8.29
CA TYR A 19 -16.19 4.38 9.12
C TYR A 19 -15.38 3.93 10.34
N TYR A 20 -14.05 3.78 10.20
CA TYR A 20 -13.15 3.43 11.28
C TYR A 20 -12.52 4.64 11.99
N GLY A 21 -12.98 5.87 11.72
CA GLY A 21 -12.48 7.09 12.33
C GLY A 21 -11.04 7.46 11.95
N MET A 22 -10.46 6.82 10.94
CA MET A 22 -9.06 7.01 10.55
C MET A 22 -8.82 8.18 9.60
N GLN A 23 -9.86 8.72 8.95
CA GLN A 23 -9.69 9.78 7.95
C GLN A 23 -9.02 11.02 8.56
N ARG A 24 -9.51 11.46 9.72
CA ARG A 24 -8.92 12.62 10.43
C ARG A 24 -7.44 12.40 10.75
N THR A 25 -7.08 11.21 11.21
CA THR A 25 -5.68 10.85 11.51
C THR A 25 -4.81 10.94 10.26
N PHE A 26 -5.31 10.46 9.11
CA PHE A 26 -4.57 10.54 7.85
C PHE A 26 -4.39 11.97 7.37
N ASP A 27 -5.43 12.80 7.49
CA ASP A 27 -5.37 14.22 7.12
C ASP A 27 -4.38 15.00 8.02
N GLU A 28 -4.37 14.71 9.32
CA GLU A 28 -3.41 15.29 10.27
C GLU A 28 -1.96 14.86 9.96
N LEU A 29 -1.72 13.59 9.66
CA LEU A 29 -0.40 13.08 9.27
C LEU A 29 0.09 13.75 7.97
N TYR A 30 -0.79 13.89 6.99
CA TYR A 30 -0.47 14.58 5.74
C TYR A 30 -0.11 16.06 5.99
N ALA A 31 -0.94 16.78 6.76
CA ALA A 31 -0.74 18.20 7.05
C ALA A 31 0.58 18.45 7.79
N LYS A 32 0.87 17.67 8.84
CA LYS A 32 2.13 17.73 9.59
C LYS A 32 3.34 17.43 8.70
N SER A 33 3.24 16.39 7.87
CA SER A 33 4.32 16.06 6.94
C SER A 33 4.58 17.17 5.94
N LYS A 34 3.52 17.78 5.42
CA LYS A 34 3.61 18.92 4.49
C LYS A 34 4.24 20.16 5.17
N ALA A 35 4.00 20.34 6.45
CA ALA A 35 4.63 21.38 7.25
C ALA A 35 6.11 21.10 7.60
N GLY A 36 6.61 19.91 7.26
CA GLY A 36 8.01 19.52 7.55
C GLY A 36 8.24 19.00 8.97
N GLU A 37 7.18 18.71 9.70
CA GLU A 37 7.27 18.18 11.06
C GLU A 37 7.86 16.76 11.09
N THR A 38 8.50 16.43 12.20
CA THR A 38 8.98 15.07 12.50
C THR A 38 7.92 14.29 13.26
N PHE A 39 7.93 12.97 13.11
CA PHE A 39 6.94 12.09 13.73
C PHE A 39 7.58 11.21 14.79
N THR A 40 6.91 11.10 15.94
CA THR A 40 7.20 10.17 17.02
C THR A 40 5.94 9.34 17.32
N GLY A 41 6.09 8.16 17.90
CA GLY A 41 4.94 7.36 18.33
C GLY A 41 4.10 6.77 17.20
N LEU A 42 4.56 6.74 15.95
CA LEU A 42 3.79 6.18 14.81
C LEU A 42 3.39 4.72 15.03
N MET A 43 4.15 3.97 15.82
CA MET A 43 3.83 2.57 16.11
C MET A 43 2.51 2.42 16.88
N GLU A 44 2.17 3.37 17.73
CA GLU A 44 0.88 3.38 18.45
C GLU A 44 -0.29 3.50 17.46
N LEU A 45 -0.15 4.36 16.46
CA LEU A 45 -1.14 4.50 15.38
C LEU A 45 -1.20 3.23 14.52
N VAL A 46 -0.05 2.67 14.15
CA VAL A 46 0.03 1.42 13.35
C VAL A 46 -0.70 0.29 14.06
N LEU A 47 -0.56 0.17 15.39
CA LEU A 47 -1.14 -0.89 16.21
C LEU A 47 -2.49 -0.52 16.84
N SER A 48 -3.07 0.63 16.49
CA SER A 48 -4.41 0.99 16.97
C SER A 48 -5.47 0.01 16.45
N PRO A 49 -6.49 -0.31 17.25
CA PRO A 49 -7.57 -1.21 16.83
C PRO A 49 -8.23 -0.77 15.53
N ASP A 50 -8.51 0.52 15.38
CA ASP A 50 -9.19 1.09 14.21
C ASP A 50 -8.35 0.94 12.94
N ASN A 51 -7.03 1.18 13.04
CA ASN A 51 -6.12 0.98 11.91
C ASN A 51 -6.01 -0.50 11.52
N ILE A 52 -5.95 -1.42 12.49
CA ILE A 52 -5.92 -2.87 12.22
C ILE A 52 -7.21 -3.32 11.52
N MET A 53 -8.36 -2.82 11.98
CA MET A 53 -9.65 -3.14 11.36
C MET A 53 -9.78 -2.60 9.96
N LEU A 54 -9.36 -1.38 9.74
CA LEU A 54 -9.30 -0.76 8.41
C LEU A 54 -8.36 -1.56 7.48
N ALA A 55 -7.20 -1.99 7.98
CA ALA A 55 -6.25 -2.81 7.24
C ALA A 55 -6.85 -4.16 6.83
N TYR A 56 -7.53 -4.84 7.75
CA TYR A 56 -8.25 -6.07 7.44
C TYR A 56 -9.30 -5.84 6.34
N ARG A 57 -10.10 -4.77 6.45
CA ARG A 57 -11.13 -4.41 5.46
C ARG A 57 -10.52 -4.19 4.08
N ASN A 58 -9.42 -3.44 4.01
CA ASN A 58 -8.74 -3.14 2.76
C ASN A 58 -8.14 -4.39 2.10
N ILE A 59 -7.55 -5.30 2.89
CA ILE A 59 -7.02 -6.56 2.35
C ILE A 59 -8.14 -7.47 1.86
N LYS A 60 -9.24 -7.57 2.61
CA LYS A 60 -10.35 -8.46 2.29
C LYS A 60 -10.94 -8.19 0.90
N THR A 61 -10.94 -6.95 0.45
CA THR A 61 -11.45 -6.57 -0.87
C THR A 61 -10.49 -6.86 -2.02
N ASN A 62 -9.22 -7.19 -1.73
CA ASN A 62 -8.23 -7.49 -2.77
C ASN A 62 -8.43 -8.89 -3.36
N THR A 63 -8.36 -9.01 -4.68
CA THR A 63 -8.51 -10.28 -5.42
C THR A 63 -7.57 -11.38 -4.92
N GLY A 64 -6.34 -11.03 -4.51
CA GLY A 64 -5.33 -11.96 -3.98
C GLY A 64 -5.49 -12.33 -2.51
N SER A 65 -6.52 -11.84 -1.80
CA SER A 65 -6.69 -12.03 -0.36
C SER A 65 -6.85 -13.50 0.06
N TYR A 66 -7.40 -14.32 -0.81
CA TYR A 66 -7.56 -15.77 -0.61
C TYR A 66 -6.34 -16.59 -1.06
N THR A 67 -5.32 -15.95 -1.67
CA THR A 67 -4.09 -16.65 -2.04
C THR A 67 -3.19 -16.81 -0.82
N ALA A 68 -3.04 -18.03 -0.33
CA ALA A 68 -2.26 -18.34 0.86
C ALA A 68 -0.74 -18.18 0.64
N GLY A 69 -0.01 -17.79 1.69
CA GLY A 69 1.45 -17.80 1.75
C GLY A 69 2.01 -19.20 2.03
N THR A 70 3.17 -19.25 2.67
CA THR A 70 3.83 -20.49 3.09
C THR A 70 3.10 -21.18 4.25
N ASP A 71 2.38 -20.43 5.08
CA ASP A 71 1.60 -20.92 6.22
C ASP A 71 0.22 -21.47 5.84
N LYS A 72 -0.12 -21.49 4.55
CA LYS A 72 -1.39 -21.96 4.00
C LYS A 72 -2.64 -21.22 4.52
N GLN A 73 -2.48 -20.10 5.24
CA GLN A 73 -3.58 -19.27 5.73
C GLN A 73 -3.94 -18.17 4.73
N ASN A 74 -5.21 -17.76 4.72
CA ASN A 74 -5.76 -16.70 3.88
C ASN A 74 -6.66 -15.76 4.69
N ILE A 75 -7.27 -14.75 4.04
CA ILE A 75 -8.09 -13.75 4.72
C ILE A 75 -9.35 -14.33 5.38
N GLY A 76 -9.90 -15.42 4.86
CA GLY A 76 -11.04 -16.12 5.47
C GLY A 76 -10.72 -16.71 6.83
N ASP A 77 -9.48 -17.17 7.03
CA ASP A 77 -9.04 -17.70 8.32
C ASP A 77 -8.96 -16.60 9.38
N ILE A 78 -8.51 -15.38 9.01
CA ILE A 78 -8.55 -14.21 9.90
C ILE A 78 -10.00 -13.81 10.19
N GLY A 79 -10.88 -13.85 9.18
CA GLY A 79 -12.27 -13.46 9.32
C GLY A 79 -13.13 -14.34 10.23
N ARG A 80 -12.65 -15.54 10.59
CA ARG A 80 -13.32 -16.45 11.54
C ARG A 80 -12.96 -16.15 13.00
N LEU A 81 -11.92 -15.35 13.25
CA LEU A 81 -11.45 -15.04 14.59
C LEU A 81 -12.23 -13.88 15.19
N PRO A 82 -12.45 -13.88 16.53
CA PRO A 82 -12.95 -12.73 17.24
C PRO A 82 -12.02 -11.52 17.04
N LEU A 83 -12.59 -10.32 16.96
CA LEU A 83 -11.85 -9.08 16.74
C LEU A 83 -10.68 -8.88 17.72
N ALA A 84 -10.94 -9.12 19.01
CA ALA A 84 -9.91 -8.97 20.06
C ALA A 84 -8.70 -9.90 19.82
N GLU A 85 -8.93 -11.09 19.30
CA GLU A 85 -7.87 -12.04 18.96
C GLU A 85 -7.05 -11.57 17.76
N VAL A 86 -7.70 -11.02 16.72
CA VAL A 86 -7.00 -10.44 15.56
C VAL A 86 -6.08 -9.30 16.00
N ILE A 87 -6.60 -8.37 16.79
CA ILE A 87 -5.84 -7.23 17.31
C ILE A 87 -4.67 -7.72 18.18
N GLY A 88 -4.95 -8.63 19.13
CA GLY A 88 -3.92 -9.21 20.00
C GLY A 88 -2.81 -9.91 19.21
N LYS A 89 -3.17 -10.67 18.16
CA LYS A 89 -2.21 -11.38 17.33
C LYS A 89 -1.36 -10.44 16.48
N VAL A 90 -1.93 -9.38 15.90
CA VAL A 90 -1.15 -8.36 15.17
C VAL A 90 -0.16 -7.68 16.10
N LYS A 91 -0.60 -7.24 17.29
CA LYS A 91 0.28 -6.65 18.30
C LYS A 91 1.41 -7.61 18.68
N LYS A 92 1.09 -8.87 18.99
CA LYS A 92 2.08 -9.89 19.33
C LYS A 92 3.10 -10.14 18.20
N ILE A 93 2.68 -10.16 16.95
CA ILE A 93 3.58 -10.34 15.79
C ILE A 93 4.58 -9.18 15.70
N VAL A 94 4.15 -7.95 15.96
CA VAL A 94 4.98 -6.75 15.83
C VAL A 94 5.87 -6.52 17.05
N THR A 95 5.34 -6.74 18.26
CA THR A 95 6.03 -6.40 19.51
C THR A 95 6.55 -7.61 20.31
N GLY A 96 6.18 -8.83 19.93
CA GLY A 96 6.45 -10.03 20.72
C GLY A 96 7.87 -10.62 20.59
N SER A 97 8.79 -9.96 19.91
CA SER A 97 10.18 -10.39 19.75
C SER A 97 11.12 -9.28 20.20
N GLU A 98 12.15 -9.62 20.97
CA GLU A 98 13.24 -8.71 21.37
C GLU A 98 13.97 -8.09 20.17
N HIS A 99 13.91 -8.75 19.02
CA HIS A 99 14.54 -8.30 17.77
C HIS A 99 13.56 -7.62 16.79
N GLY A 100 12.35 -7.24 17.26
CA GLY A 100 11.32 -6.63 16.46
C GLY A 100 10.58 -7.59 15.52
N TYR A 101 9.80 -7.05 14.60
CA TYR A 101 9.00 -7.80 13.65
C TYR A 101 9.86 -8.61 12.67
N ARG A 102 9.60 -9.90 12.58
CA ARG A 102 10.22 -10.82 11.61
C ARG A 102 9.16 -11.45 10.72
N PRO A 103 9.08 -11.06 9.43
CA PRO A 103 8.13 -11.65 8.50
C PRO A 103 8.47 -13.11 8.22
N LYS A 104 7.45 -13.90 7.92
CA LYS A 104 7.64 -15.30 7.46
C LYS A 104 8.18 -15.33 6.02
N PRO A 105 8.85 -16.40 5.62
CA PRO A 105 9.30 -16.58 4.24
C PRO A 105 8.13 -16.46 3.26
N VAL A 106 8.35 -15.81 2.12
CA VAL A 106 7.34 -15.67 1.07
C VAL A 106 7.23 -16.97 0.26
N ARG A 107 6.03 -17.30 -0.21
CA ARG A 107 5.82 -18.38 -1.16
C ARG A 107 6.15 -17.88 -2.56
N ARG A 108 7.17 -18.44 -3.18
CA ARG A 108 7.58 -18.08 -4.55
C ARG A 108 6.63 -18.69 -5.57
N LYS A 109 6.22 -17.89 -6.57
CA LYS A 109 5.46 -18.32 -7.74
C LYS A 109 6.04 -17.66 -8.98
N GLU A 110 6.29 -18.43 -10.02
CA GLU A 110 6.73 -17.90 -11.30
C GLU A 110 5.53 -17.44 -12.13
N ILE A 111 5.62 -16.22 -12.68
CA ILE A 111 4.60 -15.62 -13.53
C ILE A 111 5.17 -15.50 -14.93
N PRO A 112 4.51 -16.06 -15.96
CA PRO A 112 4.97 -15.92 -17.34
C PRO A 112 4.87 -14.46 -17.82
N LYS A 113 5.88 -14.01 -18.54
CA LYS A 113 5.89 -12.73 -19.26
C LYS A 113 5.49 -12.95 -20.72
N PRO A 114 4.97 -11.92 -21.44
CA PRO A 114 4.60 -12.01 -22.85
C PRO A 114 5.77 -12.42 -23.78
N ASN A 115 7.01 -12.16 -23.36
CA ASN A 115 8.24 -12.52 -24.09
C ASN A 115 8.74 -13.96 -23.83
N GLY A 116 7.94 -14.83 -23.26
CA GLY A 116 8.28 -16.23 -22.95
C GLY A 116 9.17 -16.42 -21.70
N LYS A 117 9.65 -15.34 -21.06
CA LYS A 117 10.38 -15.41 -19.78
C LYS A 117 9.42 -15.48 -18.61
N THR A 118 9.90 -15.91 -17.44
CA THR A 118 9.16 -15.84 -16.19
C THR A 118 9.69 -14.71 -15.30
N ARG A 119 8.85 -14.25 -14.37
CA ARG A 119 9.27 -13.41 -13.26
C ARG A 119 8.86 -14.06 -11.93
N PRO A 120 9.73 -14.07 -10.93
CA PRO A 120 9.37 -14.55 -9.62
C PRO A 120 8.42 -13.57 -8.94
N LEU A 121 7.37 -14.09 -8.30
CA LEU A 121 6.48 -13.36 -7.42
C LEU A 121 6.57 -13.95 -6.02
N GLY A 122 6.91 -13.13 -5.04
CA GLY A 122 6.85 -13.50 -3.63
C GLY A 122 5.45 -13.24 -3.05
N ILE A 123 4.80 -14.28 -2.53
CA ILE A 123 3.48 -14.19 -1.88
C ILE A 123 3.69 -14.25 -0.37
N PRO A 124 3.55 -13.12 0.37
CA PRO A 124 3.71 -13.11 1.83
C PRO A 124 2.55 -13.85 2.51
N CYS A 125 2.77 -14.30 3.74
CA CYS A 125 1.71 -14.83 4.59
C CYS A 125 0.65 -13.77 4.88
N ILE A 126 -0.60 -14.20 5.11
CA ILE A 126 -1.72 -13.26 5.24
C ILE A 126 -1.56 -12.32 6.46
N TRP A 127 -0.98 -12.81 7.55
CA TRP A 127 -0.69 -12.01 8.73
C TRP A 127 0.38 -10.94 8.48
N ASP A 128 1.41 -11.28 7.69
CA ASP A 128 2.43 -10.32 7.27
C ASP A 128 1.83 -9.24 6.37
N ARG A 129 0.92 -9.63 5.46
CA ARG A 129 0.18 -8.64 4.64
C ARG A 129 -0.66 -7.71 5.50
N LEU A 130 -1.28 -8.22 6.57
CA LEU A 130 -2.07 -7.40 7.49
C LEU A 130 -1.17 -6.39 8.22
N VAL A 131 -0.01 -6.82 8.71
CA VAL A 131 0.99 -5.91 9.33
C VAL A 131 1.48 -4.87 8.32
N GLN A 132 1.84 -5.29 7.10
CA GLN A 132 2.28 -4.39 6.04
C GLN A 132 1.20 -3.35 5.70
N GLN A 133 -0.06 -3.75 5.64
CA GLN A 133 -1.17 -2.84 5.38
C GLN A 133 -1.37 -1.84 6.52
N CYS A 134 -1.23 -2.26 7.80
CA CYS A 134 -1.29 -1.36 8.93
C CYS A 134 -0.20 -0.28 8.86
N ILE A 135 1.02 -0.67 8.50
CA ILE A 135 2.15 0.25 8.34
C ILE A 135 1.91 1.18 7.13
N LYS A 136 1.50 0.60 6.00
CA LYS A 136 1.23 1.36 4.77
C LYS A 136 0.24 2.49 5.02
N GLN A 137 -0.87 2.24 5.69
CA GLN A 137 -1.93 3.23 5.93
C GLN A 137 -1.43 4.46 6.69
N ILE A 138 -0.51 4.26 7.63
CA ILE A 138 0.07 5.36 8.42
C ILE A 138 1.18 6.09 7.65
N LEU A 139 2.01 5.37 6.89
CA LEU A 139 3.11 5.98 6.14
C LEU A 139 2.65 6.64 4.84
N GLU A 140 1.60 6.16 4.19
CA GLU A 140 1.14 6.66 2.89
C GLU A 140 0.83 8.15 2.91
N PRO A 141 0.04 8.72 3.84
CA PRO A 141 -0.21 10.15 3.90
C PRO A 141 1.05 10.97 4.20
N ILE A 142 1.97 10.44 5.02
CA ILE A 142 3.24 11.10 5.33
C ILE A 142 4.12 11.21 4.08
N CYS A 143 4.28 10.11 3.34
CA CYS A 143 5.07 10.04 2.13
C CYS A 143 4.43 10.84 0.99
N GLU A 144 3.11 10.77 0.84
CA GLU A 144 2.35 11.45 -0.20
C GLU A 144 2.54 12.97 -0.15
N ALA A 145 2.63 13.54 1.06
CA ALA A 145 2.88 14.97 1.27
C ALA A 145 4.26 15.43 0.77
N LYS A 146 5.24 14.52 0.66
CA LYS A 146 6.64 14.80 0.27
C LYS A 146 6.96 14.40 -1.17
N PHE A 147 6.14 13.60 -1.81
CA PHE A 147 6.41 13.17 -3.18
C PHE A 147 6.35 14.32 -4.17
N SER A 148 7.28 14.33 -5.12
CA SER A 148 7.26 15.28 -6.23
C SER A 148 5.94 15.23 -6.99
N ASN A 149 5.49 16.39 -7.47
CA ASN A 149 4.32 16.49 -8.34
C ASN A 149 4.48 15.72 -9.67
N ASN A 150 5.72 15.43 -10.07
CA ASN A 150 6.04 14.67 -11.28
C ASN A 150 6.20 13.15 -11.01
N SER A 151 5.99 12.68 -9.78
CA SER A 151 5.95 11.26 -9.44
C SER A 151 4.53 10.72 -9.63
N TYR A 152 4.37 9.67 -10.45
CA TYR A 152 3.05 9.13 -10.82
C TYR A 152 2.88 7.64 -10.48
N GLY A 153 3.96 6.89 -10.30
CA GLY A 153 3.91 5.46 -10.05
C GLY A 153 3.35 5.10 -8.69
N PHE A 154 2.39 4.18 -8.64
CA PHE A 154 1.80 3.58 -7.42
C PHE A 154 1.20 4.57 -6.41
N ARG A 155 0.94 5.81 -6.81
CA ARG A 155 0.35 6.83 -5.93
C ARG A 155 -1.18 6.88 -6.07
N PRO A 156 -1.91 7.17 -4.96
CA PRO A 156 -3.34 7.40 -5.03
C PRO A 156 -3.66 8.59 -5.96
N ASN A 157 -4.76 8.48 -6.70
CA ASN A 157 -5.25 9.52 -7.62
C ASN A 157 -4.24 9.95 -8.72
N ARG A 158 -3.21 9.16 -8.98
CA ARG A 158 -2.28 9.32 -10.10
C ARG A 158 -2.46 8.18 -11.10
N SER A 159 -2.24 8.47 -12.38
CA SER A 159 -2.41 7.48 -13.44
C SER A 159 -1.35 7.65 -14.52
N VAL A 160 -1.25 6.66 -15.40
CA VAL A 160 -0.35 6.70 -16.57
C VAL A 160 -0.73 7.86 -17.50
N GLU A 161 -2.03 8.14 -17.67
CA GLU A 161 -2.53 9.23 -18.50
C GLU A 161 -2.05 10.59 -17.98
N HIS A 162 -2.03 10.76 -16.64
CA HIS A 162 -1.47 11.99 -16.03
C HIS A 162 0.04 12.11 -16.31
N ALA A 163 0.80 11.02 -16.24
CA ALA A 163 2.23 11.03 -16.56
C ALA A 163 2.48 11.39 -18.03
N ILE A 164 1.74 10.78 -18.96
CA ILE A 164 1.82 11.07 -20.40
C ILE A 164 1.47 12.54 -20.68
N SER A 165 0.37 13.03 -20.12
CA SER A 165 -0.06 14.44 -20.29
C SER A 165 1.01 15.41 -19.77
N ARG A 166 1.64 15.10 -18.64
CA ARG A 166 2.73 15.93 -18.10
C ARG A 166 3.96 15.90 -19.00
N THR A 167 4.36 14.73 -19.47
CA THR A 167 5.48 14.58 -20.40
C THR A 167 5.23 15.38 -21.68
N TYR A 168 4.05 15.27 -22.26
CA TYR A 168 3.66 16.03 -23.43
C TYR A 168 3.76 17.55 -23.20
N SER A 169 3.27 18.02 -22.03
CA SER A 169 3.37 19.43 -21.65
C SER A 169 4.81 19.90 -21.52
N LEU A 170 5.72 19.08 -21.00
CA LEU A 170 7.14 19.41 -20.87
C LEU A 170 7.83 19.50 -22.23
N LEU A 171 7.53 18.57 -23.15
CA LEU A 171 8.09 18.58 -24.50
C LEU A 171 7.59 19.76 -25.34
N GLN A 172 6.31 20.04 -25.33
CA GLN A 172 5.73 21.10 -26.16
C GLN A 172 5.84 22.50 -25.58
N ARG A 173 5.50 22.69 -24.30
CA ARG A 173 5.39 24.02 -23.71
C ARG A 173 6.69 24.50 -23.09
N ALA A 174 7.45 23.59 -22.48
CA ALA A 174 8.74 23.91 -21.85
C ALA A 174 9.93 23.72 -22.80
N HIS A 175 9.70 23.35 -24.06
CA HIS A 175 10.73 23.15 -25.09
C HIS A 175 11.89 22.24 -24.65
N LEU A 176 11.60 21.21 -23.84
CA LEU A 176 12.59 20.22 -23.43
C LEU A 176 12.74 19.17 -24.53
N HIS A 177 13.90 19.12 -25.19
CA HIS A 177 14.16 18.25 -26.34
C HIS A 177 14.95 17.00 -26.02
N TYR A 178 15.46 16.87 -24.80
CA TYR A 178 16.27 15.73 -24.38
C TYR A 178 15.50 14.89 -23.36
N VAL A 179 15.50 13.57 -23.55
CA VAL A 179 14.91 12.58 -22.64
C VAL A 179 16.03 11.68 -22.14
N LEU A 180 16.20 11.61 -20.82
CA LEU A 180 17.10 10.68 -20.17
C LEU A 180 16.24 9.60 -19.47
N GLU A 181 16.41 8.34 -19.89
CA GLU A 181 15.79 7.18 -19.24
C GLU A 181 16.78 6.57 -18.26
N ILE A 182 16.36 6.44 -17.02
CA ILE A 182 17.16 5.86 -15.93
C ILE A 182 16.32 4.76 -15.29
N ASP A 183 16.87 3.55 -15.23
CA ASP A 183 16.31 2.42 -14.50
C ASP A 183 17.34 1.87 -13.53
N ILE A 184 16.89 1.53 -12.31
CA ILE A 184 17.76 0.95 -11.29
C ILE A 184 17.81 -0.55 -11.53
N LYS A 185 19.01 -1.05 -11.88
CA LYS A 185 19.23 -2.49 -12.03
C LYS A 185 18.95 -3.19 -10.71
N GLU A 186 18.23 -4.32 -10.76
CA GLU A 186 18.01 -5.18 -9.59
C GLU A 186 19.37 -5.47 -8.93
N ILE A 187 19.48 -5.08 -7.65
CA ILE A 187 20.57 -5.49 -6.78
C ILE A 187 20.18 -6.90 -6.33
N GLY A 188 20.85 -7.90 -6.90
CA GLY A 188 20.62 -9.33 -6.60
C GLY A 188 21.13 -9.72 -5.21
#